data_a69a9c588e9c5977e00f4c4812e92970
#
_entry.id   a69a9c588e9c5977e00f4c4812e92970
#
_cell.length_a   1.000
_cell.length_b   1.000
_cell.length_c   1.000
_cell.angle_alpha   90.00
_cell.angle_beta   90.00
_cell.angle_gamma   90.00
#
_symmetry.space_group_name_H-M   'P 1'
#
loop_
_entity.id
_entity.type
_entity.pdbx_description
1 polymer ?
#
loop_
_entity_poly.entity_id
_entity_poly.type
_entity_poly.pdbx_seq_one_letter_code
_entity_poly.pdbx_strand_id
1 'polypeptide(L)'
;SFIGGLSILLRGEFILILLISFLYLFFYFKITIKNISLMILIILITISPYLIRNIVVIDTITITKSLGYNLWKGNNPSSLVEGGVIIDANLKKEINNIPKDKFYGINFNKVFLDRATENIINDPIRYLTLFTKKFMSFLFIDIHSSRQDYYKPLHYLPALLLAITSLFGIILSDKKSNKLNYLILIYFVNIIIFSFFFILP
;
A
#
# COMPACT_ATOMS: atom_id res chain seq x y z
N SER A 1 -0.63 12.12 -16.02
CA SER A 1 0.81 12.08 -15.63
C SER A 1 1.11 13.01 -14.45
N PHE A 2 0.76 14.30 -14.52
CA PHE A 2 0.96 15.25 -13.43
C PHE A 2 0.26 14.78 -12.13
N ILE A 3 -1.03 14.46 -12.21
CA ILE A 3 -1.79 13.90 -11.09
C ILE A 3 -1.12 12.61 -10.56
N GLY A 4 -0.59 11.76 -11.44
CA GLY A 4 0.16 10.57 -11.02
C GLY A 4 1.40 10.90 -10.19
N GLY A 5 2.16 11.93 -10.56
CA GLY A 5 3.28 12.43 -9.77
C GLY A 5 2.83 12.94 -8.39
N LEU A 6 1.75 13.72 -8.32
CA LEU A 6 1.17 14.17 -7.06
C LEU A 6 0.68 12.98 -6.20
N SER A 7 0.07 11.96 -6.81
CA SER A 7 -0.36 10.75 -6.10
C SER A 7 0.82 10.01 -5.47
N ILE A 8 1.96 9.90 -6.16
CA ILE A 8 3.19 9.33 -5.61
C ILE A 8 3.68 10.13 -4.40
N LEU A 9 3.63 11.47 -4.45
CA LEU A 9 4.04 12.32 -3.32
C LEU A 9 3.10 12.17 -2.11
N LEU A 10 1.82 11.90 -2.35
CA LEU A 10 0.86 11.63 -1.29
C LEU A 10 1.07 10.23 -0.68
N ARG A 11 1.28 9.23 -1.54
CA ARG A 11 1.48 7.85 -1.12
C ARG A 11 2.42 7.13 -2.10
N GLY A 12 3.59 6.71 -1.62
CA GLY A 12 4.62 6.07 -2.43
C GLY A 12 4.17 4.79 -3.15
N GLU A 13 3.14 4.10 -2.63
CA GLU A 13 2.56 2.89 -3.23
C GLU A 13 1.98 3.14 -4.63
N PHE A 14 1.59 4.36 -4.95
CA PHE A 14 1.09 4.72 -6.28
C PHE A 14 2.11 4.49 -7.41
N ILE A 15 3.40 4.35 -7.11
CA ILE A 15 4.42 3.95 -8.10
C ILE A 15 4.04 2.61 -8.74
N LEU A 16 3.66 1.61 -7.94
CA LEU A 16 3.28 0.29 -8.43
C LEU A 16 1.98 0.34 -9.26
N ILE A 17 1.00 1.11 -8.79
CA ILE A 17 -0.27 1.32 -9.51
C ILE A 17 -0.03 1.97 -10.88
N LEU A 18 0.83 2.98 -10.93
CA LEU A 18 1.17 3.66 -12.20
C LEU A 18 1.96 2.76 -13.13
N LEU A 19 2.90 1.96 -12.61
CA LEU A 19 3.63 0.98 -13.41
C LEU A 19 2.69 0.00 -14.10
N ILE A 20 1.76 -0.60 -13.35
CA ILE A 20 0.76 -1.52 -13.89
C ILE A 20 -0.18 -0.80 -14.87
N SER A 21 -0.55 0.46 -14.57
CA SER A 21 -1.35 1.28 -15.47
C SER A 21 -0.64 1.51 -16.81
N PHE A 22 0.66 1.82 -16.81
CA PHE A 22 1.42 2.00 -18.03
C PHE A 22 1.55 0.71 -18.84
N LEU A 23 1.77 -0.44 -18.18
CA LEU A 23 1.76 -1.73 -18.85
C LEU A 23 0.39 -2.00 -19.50
N TYR A 24 -0.69 -1.73 -18.78
CA TYR A 24 -2.04 -1.90 -19.31
C TYR A 24 -2.31 -0.98 -20.51
N LEU A 25 -1.94 0.29 -20.40
CA LEU A 25 -2.08 1.28 -21.50
C LEU A 25 -1.28 0.85 -22.73
N PHE A 26 -0.08 0.31 -22.53
CA PHE A 26 0.76 -0.18 -23.61
C PHE A 26 0.15 -1.38 -24.34
N PHE A 27 -0.24 -2.42 -23.60
CA PHE A 27 -0.71 -3.69 -24.19
C PHE A 27 -2.15 -3.62 -24.72
N TYR A 28 -3.05 -2.99 -23.99
CA TYR A 28 -4.48 -3.01 -24.33
C TYR A 28 -4.96 -1.77 -25.10
N PHE A 29 -4.46 -0.59 -24.76
CA PHE A 29 -4.79 0.65 -25.48
C PHE A 29 -3.78 0.99 -26.58
N LYS A 30 -2.73 0.19 -26.74
CA LYS A 30 -1.69 0.34 -27.77
C LYS A 30 -1.07 1.76 -27.80
N ILE A 31 -0.94 2.36 -26.64
CA ILE A 31 -0.27 3.66 -26.51
C ILE A 31 1.21 3.50 -26.85
N THR A 32 1.73 4.40 -27.67
CA THR A 32 3.12 4.33 -28.11
C THR A 32 4.07 4.51 -26.93
N ILE A 33 5.24 3.86 -27.01
CA ILE A 33 6.29 3.96 -25.99
C ILE A 33 6.75 5.43 -25.81
N LYS A 34 6.74 6.23 -26.88
CA LYS A 34 7.03 7.66 -26.84
C LYS A 34 6.08 8.41 -25.88
N ASN A 35 4.79 8.12 -25.96
CA ASN A 35 3.80 8.76 -25.08
C ASN A 35 3.95 8.30 -23.62
N ILE A 36 4.26 7.02 -23.40
CA ILE A 36 4.54 6.49 -22.06
C ILE A 36 5.79 7.15 -21.48
N SER A 37 6.87 7.28 -22.26
CA SER A 37 8.09 7.96 -21.84
C SER A 37 7.83 9.43 -21.49
N LEU A 38 7.00 10.13 -22.26
CA LEU A 38 6.59 11.50 -21.94
C LEU A 38 5.79 11.55 -20.63
N MET A 39 4.88 10.59 -20.40
CA MET A 39 4.13 10.49 -19.14
C MET A 39 5.05 10.28 -17.95
N ILE A 40 6.04 9.40 -18.07
CA ILE A 40 7.05 9.14 -17.03
C ILE A 40 7.88 10.40 -16.78
N LEU A 41 8.31 11.10 -17.84
CA LEU A 41 9.07 12.34 -17.72
C LEU A 41 8.30 13.41 -16.93
N ILE A 42 7.01 13.59 -17.22
CA ILE A 42 6.15 14.53 -16.47
C ILE A 42 6.07 14.13 -14.98
N ILE A 43 5.94 12.82 -14.68
CA ILE A 43 5.92 12.32 -13.30
C ILE A 43 7.26 12.65 -12.61
N LEU A 44 8.39 12.36 -13.26
CA LEU A 44 9.73 12.63 -12.73
C LEU A 44 9.93 14.12 -12.44
N ILE A 45 9.51 15.00 -13.35
CA ILE A 45 9.56 16.45 -13.15
C ILE A 45 8.68 16.85 -11.94
N THR A 46 7.51 16.24 -11.80
CA THR A 46 6.60 16.56 -10.69
C THR A 46 7.15 16.16 -9.32
N ILE A 47 7.84 15.01 -9.22
CA ILE A 47 8.40 14.52 -7.95
C ILE A 47 9.81 15.06 -7.66
N SER A 48 10.52 15.56 -8.69
CA SER A 48 11.92 15.98 -8.57
C SER A 48 12.20 17.04 -7.51
N PRO A 49 11.36 18.09 -7.30
CA PRO A 49 11.64 19.07 -6.25
C PRO A 49 11.70 18.44 -4.86
N TYR A 50 10.83 17.46 -4.60
CA TYR A 50 10.81 16.75 -3.33
C TYR A 50 12.03 15.82 -3.16
N LEU A 51 12.41 15.10 -4.23
CA LEU A 51 13.59 14.24 -4.21
C LEU A 51 14.88 15.05 -4.04
N ILE A 52 15.02 16.18 -4.75
CA ILE A 52 16.19 17.09 -4.62
C ILE A 52 16.27 17.59 -3.18
N ARG A 53 15.16 18.07 -2.61
CA ARG A 53 15.11 18.47 -1.20
C ARG A 53 15.61 17.36 -0.28
N ASN A 54 15.16 16.13 -0.48
CA ASN A 54 15.53 15.01 0.38
C ASN A 54 17.02 14.65 0.22
N ILE A 55 17.57 14.71 -0.98
CA ILE A 55 19.01 14.53 -1.21
C ILE A 55 19.79 15.60 -0.45
N VAL A 56 19.41 16.87 -0.59
CA VAL A 56 20.16 18.00 0.05
C VAL A 56 20.05 17.95 1.58
N VAL A 57 18.89 17.62 2.13
CA VAL A 57 18.64 17.71 3.58
C VAL A 57 19.07 16.46 4.34
N ILE A 58 18.85 15.28 3.75
CA ILE A 58 19.01 13.98 4.43
C ILE A 58 19.91 12.99 3.67
N ASP A 59 20.61 13.45 2.63
CA ASP A 59 21.52 12.65 1.80
C ASP A 59 20.90 11.33 1.27
N THR A 60 19.59 11.32 0.98
CA THR A 60 18.88 10.08 0.63
C THR A 60 17.82 10.31 -0.44
N ILE A 61 17.75 9.40 -1.41
CA ILE A 61 16.66 9.35 -2.40
C ILE A 61 15.50 8.58 -1.80
N THR A 62 14.54 9.28 -1.22
CA THR A 62 13.35 8.64 -0.64
C THR A 62 12.11 9.50 -0.82
N ILE A 63 10.96 8.86 -1.01
CA ILE A 63 9.65 9.51 -1.07
C ILE A 63 8.95 9.39 0.28
N THR A 64 9.12 8.26 0.98
CA THR A 64 8.49 8.02 2.28
C THR A 64 9.50 7.49 3.30
N LYS A 65 9.31 7.86 4.57
CA LYS A 65 10.10 7.38 5.70
C LYS A 65 9.32 6.43 6.60
N SER A 66 8.15 5.97 6.17
CA SER A 66 7.25 5.17 7.01
C SER A 66 6.98 3.76 6.46
N LEU A 67 7.61 3.39 5.35
CA LEU A 67 7.41 2.09 4.71
C LEU A 67 7.69 0.93 5.66
N GLY A 68 8.86 0.94 6.31
CA GLY A 68 9.27 -0.12 7.24
C GLY A 68 8.35 -0.19 8.46
N TYR A 69 8.03 0.95 9.06
CA TYR A 69 7.11 1.01 10.19
C TYR A 69 5.71 0.46 9.82
N ASN A 70 5.18 0.86 8.67
CA ASN A 70 3.87 0.38 8.22
C ASN A 70 3.90 -1.11 7.89
N LEU A 71 4.97 -1.61 7.26
CA LEU A 71 5.14 -3.03 7.00
C LEU A 71 5.22 -3.82 8.30
N TRP A 72 6.02 -3.36 9.27
CA TRP A 72 6.13 -3.98 10.59
C TRP A 72 4.80 -3.96 11.35
N LYS A 73 4.10 -2.83 11.37
CA LYS A 73 2.81 -2.72 12.01
C LYS A 73 1.80 -3.74 11.49
N GLY A 74 1.88 -4.04 10.19
CA GLY A 74 1.04 -5.07 9.57
C GLY A 74 1.55 -6.50 9.76
N ASN A 75 2.84 -6.70 10.08
CA ASN A 75 3.48 -8.01 10.00
C ASN A 75 4.42 -8.31 11.19
N ASN A 76 4.12 -7.80 12.39
CA ASN A 76 4.80 -8.22 13.62
C ASN A 76 4.06 -9.40 14.29
N PRO A 77 4.68 -10.08 15.29
CA PRO A 77 4.06 -11.23 15.95
C PRO A 77 2.72 -10.95 16.62
N SER A 78 2.40 -9.71 16.98
CA SER A 78 1.12 -9.33 17.56
C SER A 78 0.10 -8.81 16.53
N SER A 79 0.47 -8.75 15.23
CA SER A 79 -0.39 -8.18 14.21
C SER A 79 -1.61 -9.04 13.92
N LEU A 80 -2.75 -8.40 13.90
CA LEU A 80 -4.02 -8.87 13.32
C LEU A 80 -4.23 -8.20 11.96
N VAL A 81 -5.42 -8.35 11.40
CA VAL A 81 -5.80 -7.70 10.14
C VAL A 81 -5.60 -6.18 10.21
N GLU A 82 -5.96 -5.57 11.32
CA GLU A 82 -5.84 -4.13 11.60
C GLU A 82 -4.41 -3.69 11.94
N GLY A 83 -3.47 -4.64 11.98
CA GLY A 83 -2.12 -4.41 12.45
C GLY A 83 -1.97 -4.52 13.96
N GLY A 84 -0.74 -4.39 14.44
CA GLY A 84 -0.40 -4.40 15.85
C GLY A 84 0.75 -3.44 16.14
N VAL A 85 0.80 -2.90 17.36
CA VAL A 85 1.81 -1.90 17.77
C VAL A 85 2.51 -2.31 19.08
N ILE A 86 2.52 -3.59 19.41
CA ILE A 86 3.21 -4.07 20.61
C ILE A 86 4.71 -4.13 20.31
N ILE A 87 5.46 -3.21 20.94
CA ILE A 87 6.91 -3.12 20.81
C ILE A 87 7.52 -3.92 21.97
N ASP A 88 8.26 -4.97 21.64
CA ASP A 88 8.98 -5.76 22.63
C ASP A 88 10.18 -4.99 23.21
N ALA A 89 10.77 -5.54 24.30
CA ALA A 89 11.87 -4.88 25.02
C ALA A 89 13.14 -4.73 24.15
N ASN A 90 13.39 -5.64 23.21
CA ASN A 90 14.56 -5.61 22.34
C ASN A 90 14.41 -4.53 21.29
N LEU A 91 13.28 -4.49 20.61
CA LEU A 91 12.97 -3.46 19.62
C LEU A 91 12.96 -2.07 20.27
N LYS A 92 12.43 -1.95 21.49
CA LYS A 92 12.47 -0.70 22.26
C LYS A 92 13.90 -0.23 22.53
N LYS A 93 14.81 -1.14 22.87
CA LYS A 93 16.23 -0.81 23.05
C LYS A 93 16.87 -0.35 21.75
N GLU A 94 16.61 -1.05 20.64
CA GLU A 94 17.12 -0.68 19.31
C GLU A 94 16.67 0.73 18.92
N ILE A 95 15.39 1.03 19.09
CA ILE A 95 14.83 2.36 18.79
C ILE A 95 15.47 3.45 19.65
N ASN A 96 15.67 3.19 20.96
CA ASN A 96 16.26 4.15 21.87
C ASN A 96 17.74 4.43 21.57
N ASN A 97 18.44 3.49 20.97
CA ASN A 97 19.84 3.63 20.55
C ASN A 97 20.03 4.37 19.22
N ILE A 98 18.95 4.68 18.50
CA ILE A 98 19.03 5.43 17.24
C ILE A 98 19.44 6.89 17.55
N PRO A 99 20.54 7.40 16.95
CA PRO A 99 20.93 8.78 17.09
C PRO A 99 19.81 9.74 16.66
N LYS A 100 19.53 10.76 17.48
CA LYS A 100 18.51 11.78 17.19
C LYS A 100 19.06 12.88 16.29
N ASP A 101 19.64 12.50 15.16
CA ASP A 101 20.19 13.39 14.14
C ASP A 101 19.23 13.53 12.93
N LYS A 102 19.74 14.15 11.85
CA LYS A 102 18.99 14.31 10.59
C LYS A 102 18.58 12.98 9.95
N PHE A 103 19.26 11.88 10.28
CA PHE A 103 18.99 10.54 9.76
C PHE A 103 18.05 9.71 10.63
N TYR A 104 17.63 10.23 11.80
CA TYR A 104 16.78 9.48 12.74
C TYR A 104 15.60 8.80 12.05
N GLY A 105 14.85 9.53 11.22
CA GLY A 105 13.66 8.97 10.56
C GLY A 105 13.97 7.84 9.58
N ILE A 106 15.14 7.85 8.93
CA ILE A 106 15.60 6.80 8.02
C ILE A 106 16.03 5.58 8.82
N ASN A 107 16.85 5.78 9.84
CA ASN A 107 17.32 4.70 10.71
C ASN A 107 16.17 4.04 11.46
N PHE A 108 15.22 4.82 11.95
CA PHE A 108 13.97 4.32 12.55
C PHE A 108 13.19 3.43 11.57
N ASN A 109 12.95 3.92 10.34
CA ASN A 109 12.26 3.15 9.31
C ASN A 109 13.02 1.87 8.97
N LYS A 110 14.37 1.90 8.92
CA LYS A 110 15.20 0.74 8.62
C LYS A 110 15.07 -0.34 9.69
N VAL A 111 15.15 0.02 10.99
CA VAL A 111 14.98 -0.93 12.08
C VAL A 111 13.65 -1.68 11.98
N PHE A 112 12.57 -0.98 11.70
CA PHE A 112 11.26 -1.60 11.53
C PHE A 112 11.16 -2.44 10.26
N LEU A 113 11.79 -2.02 9.15
CA LEU A 113 11.83 -2.79 7.92
C LEU A 113 12.56 -4.11 8.11
N ASP A 114 13.73 -4.08 8.75
CA ASP A 114 14.55 -5.26 9.04
C ASP A 114 13.77 -6.24 9.92
N ARG A 115 13.12 -5.75 10.99
CA ARG A 115 12.26 -6.56 11.86
C ARG A 115 11.04 -7.16 11.15
N ALA A 116 10.38 -6.39 10.30
CA ALA A 116 9.25 -6.90 9.51
C ALA A 116 9.70 -8.04 8.58
N THR A 117 10.83 -7.83 7.90
CA THR A 117 11.40 -8.82 6.98
C THR A 117 11.82 -10.09 7.71
N GLU A 118 12.51 -9.96 8.84
CA GLU A 118 12.90 -11.07 9.70
C GLU A 118 11.67 -11.88 10.16
N ASN A 119 10.63 -11.22 10.65
CA ASN A 119 9.41 -11.87 11.07
C ASN A 119 8.76 -12.67 9.94
N ILE A 120 8.66 -12.07 8.73
CA ILE A 120 8.04 -12.71 7.57
C ILE A 120 8.86 -13.95 7.14
N ILE A 121 10.19 -13.86 7.15
CA ILE A 121 11.06 -14.97 6.75
C ILE A 121 11.01 -16.10 7.78
N ASN A 122 10.95 -15.78 9.06
CA ASN A 122 10.94 -16.78 10.13
C ASN A 122 9.63 -17.57 10.23
N ASP A 123 8.49 -16.96 9.85
CA ASP A 123 7.19 -17.65 9.85
C ASP A 123 6.34 -17.28 8.61
N PRO A 124 6.76 -17.71 7.40
CA PRO A 124 6.09 -17.32 6.16
C PRO A 124 4.64 -17.81 6.07
N ILE A 125 4.31 -18.95 6.68
CA ILE A 125 2.96 -19.52 6.64
C ILE A 125 1.98 -18.62 7.40
N ARG A 126 2.38 -18.15 8.58
CA ARG A 126 1.59 -17.20 9.36
C ARG A 126 1.30 -15.92 8.57
N TYR A 127 2.35 -15.35 7.95
CA TYR A 127 2.19 -14.09 7.23
C TYR A 127 1.42 -14.24 5.92
N LEU A 128 1.51 -15.39 5.26
CA LEU A 128 0.64 -15.70 4.13
C LEU A 128 -0.83 -15.81 4.58
N THR A 129 -1.07 -16.46 5.72
CA THR A 129 -2.42 -16.54 6.31
C THR A 129 -2.95 -15.16 6.67
N LEU A 130 -2.11 -14.31 7.28
CA LEU A 130 -2.47 -12.95 7.64
C LEU A 130 -2.75 -12.08 6.40
N PHE A 131 -1.90 -12.20 5.36
CA PHE A 131 -2.13 -11.56 4.06
C PHE A 131 -3.48 -11.95 3.47
N THR A 132 -3.80 -13.26 3.46
CA THR A 132 -5.08 -13.75 2.94
C THR A 132 -6.26 -13.20 3.74
N LYS A 133 -6.15 -13.14 5.07
CA LYS A 133 -7.20 -12.53 5.93
C LYS A 133 -7.39 -11.05 5.59
N LYS A 134 -6.32 -10.28 5.44
CA LYS A 134 -6.36 -8.88 5.04
C LYS A 134 -7.00 -8.71 3.66
N PHE A 135 -6.58 -9.53 2.68
CA PHE A 135 -7.13 -9.52 1.33
C PHE A 135 -8.66 -9.76 1.34
N MET A 136 -9.11 -10.76 2.09
CA MET A 136 -10.54 -11.06 2.22
C MET A 136 -11.31 -9.96 2.94
N SER A 137 -10.71 -9.32 3.95
CA SER A 137 -11.31 -8.18 4.65
C SER A 137 -11.49 -6.96 3.76
N PHE A 138 -10.59 -6.74 2.80
CA PHE A 138 -10.76 -5.69 1.79
C PHE A 138 -11.89 -5.96 0.82
N LEU A 139 -12.12 -7.24 0.48
CA LEU A 139 -13.20 -7.63 -0.44
C LEU A 139 -14.57 -7.59 0.22
N PHE A 140 -14.62 -7.88 1.53
CA PHE A 140 -15.88 -8.07 2.26
C PHE A 140 -15.87 -7.26 3.56
N ILE A 141 -15.81 -7.93 4.68
CA ILE A 141 -15.81 -7.37 6.04
C ILE A 141 -14.80 -8.18 6.86
N ASP A 142 -14.07 -7.52 7.75
CA ASP A 142 -13.24 -8.22 8.71
C ASP A 142 -14.10 -8.93 9.75
N ILE A 143 -14.19 -10.26 9.63
CA ILE A 143 -15.00 -11.11 10.52
C ILE A 143 -14.34 -11.26 11.90
N HIS A 144 -13.06 -10.90 12.03
CA HIS A 144 -12.27 -11.06 13.24
C HIS A 144 -11.70 -9.75 13.78
N SER A 145 -12.36 -8.63 13.47
CA SER A 145 -11.96 -7.33 14.00
C SER A 145 -12.03 -7.29 15.52
N SER A 146 -11.01 -6.73 16.14
CA SER A 146 -11.02 -6.42 17.57
C SER A 146 -11.98 -5.28 17.91
N ARG A 147 -12.45 -4.55 16.92
CA ARG A 147 -13.35 -3.40 17.07
C ARG A 147 -14.80 -3.79 16.90
N GLN A 148 -15.53 -3.88 18.01
CA GLN A 148 -16.96 -4.21 18.00
C GLN A 148 -17.81 -3.24 17.18
N ASP A 149 -17.39 -2.00 17.02
CA ASP A 149 -18.12 -0.98 16.25
C ASP A 149 -18.26 -1.33 14.75
N TYR A 150 -17.37 -2.15 14.20
CA TYR A 150 -17.49 -2.62 12.81
C TYR A 150 -18.72 -3.45 12.52
N TYR A 151 -19.23 -4.14 13.52
CA TYR A 151 -20.39 -5.00 13.36
C TYR A 151 -21.71 -4.25 13.54
N LYS A 152 -21.66 -2.93 13.79
CA LYS A 152 -22.87 -2.09 13.82
C LYS A 152 -23.45 -1.91 12.41
N PRO A 153 -24.76 -1.98 12.22
CA PRO A 153 -25.39 -1.84 10.90
C PRO A 153 -24.98 -0.59 10.15
N LEU A 154 -24.72 0.52 10.85
CA LEU A 154 -24.30 1.78 10.26
C LEU A 154 -22.97 1.69 9.51
N HIS A 155 -22.08 0.77 9.90
CA HIS A 155 -20.77 0.58 9.27
C HIS A 155 -20.79 -0.46 8.16
N TYR A 156 -21.39 -1.64 8.39
CA TYR A 156 -21.32 -2.71 7.39
C TYR A 156 -22.39 -2.60 6.30
N LEU A 157 -23.57 -2.03 6.56
CA LEU A 157 -24.62 -1.93 5.54
C LEU A 157 -24.22 -1.11 4.31
N PRO A 158 -23.60 0.08 4.44
CA PRO A 158 -23.11 0.82 3.28
C PRO A 158 -22.06 0.04 2.48
N ALA A 159 -21.12 -0.64 3.15
CA ALA A 159 -20.10 -1.45 2.50
C ALA A 159 -20.72 -2.65 1.75
N LEU A 160 -21.67 -3.34 2.38
CA LEU A 160 -22.41 -4.44 1.77
C LEU A 160 -23.20 -3.98 0.54
N LEU A 161 -23.89 -2.85 0.64
CA LEU A 161 -24.67 -2.27 -0.46
C LEU A 161 -23.76 -1.89 -1.64
N LEU A 162 -22.62 -1.28 -1.37
CA LEU A 162 -21.60 -0.97 -2.39
C LEU A 162 -21.04 -2.25 -3.02
N ALA A 163 -20.74 -3.29 -2.24
CA ALA A 163 -20.25 -4.55 -2.76
C ALA A 163 -21.29 -5.22 -3.69
N ILE A 164 -22.55 -5.27 -3.27
CA ILE A 164 -23.66 -5.84 -4.07
C ILE A 164 -23.84 -5.05 -5.37
N THR A 165 -23.95 -3.72 -5.30
CA THR A 165 -24.13 -2.87 -6.49
C THR A 165 -22.93 -2.96 -7.44
N SER A 166 -21.71 -3.05 -6.93
CA SER A 166 -20.50 -3.24 -7.74
C SER A 166 -20.50 -4.59 -8.45
N LEU A 167 -20.88 -5.67 -7.76
CA LEU A 167 -21.02 -7.01 -8.36
C LEU A 167 -22.07 -7.00 -9.48
N PHE A 168 -23.24 -6.41 -9.25
CA PHE A 168 -24.26 -6.25 -10.29
C PHE A 168 -23.74 -5.42 -11.47
N GLY A 169 -23.03 -4.32 -11.21
CA GLY A 169 -22.41 -3.50 -12.25
C GLY A 169 -21.42 -4.29 -13.11
N ILE A 170 -20.59 -5.16 -12.50
CA ILE A 170 -19.65 -6.03 -13.22
C ILE A 170 -20.40 -7.09 -14.04
N ILE A 171 -21.44 -7.73 -13.49
CA ILE A 171 -22.21 -8.79 -14.16
C ILE A 171 -22.98 -8.23 -15.36
N LEU A 172 -23.59 -7.05 -15.20
CA LEU A 172 -24.41 -6.42 -16.24
C LEU A 172 -23.60 -5.67 -17.29
N SER A 173 -22.31 -5.43 -17.04
CA SER A 173 -21.48 -4.67 -17.98
C SER A 173 -21.02 -5.54 -19.16
N ASP A 174 -20.66 -4.87 -20.25
CA ASP A 174 -20.03 -5.52 -21.40
C ASP A 174 -18.65 -6.07 -21.01
N LYS A 175 -18.53 -7.41 -20.98
CA LYS A 175 -17.30 -8.14 -20.63
C LYS A 175 -16.11 -7.84 -21.56
N LYS A 176 -16.35 -7.25 -22.73
CA LYS A 176 -15.29 -6.86 -23.68
C LYS A 176 -14.76 -5.44 -23.43
N SER A 177 -15.28 -4.72 -22.45
CA SER A 177 -14.85 -3.36 -22.16
C SER A 177 -13.46 -3.31 -21.53
N ASN A 178 -12.45 -2.87 -22.30
CA ASN A 178 -11.10 -2.65 -21.77
C ASN A 178 -11.08 -1.65 -20.61
N LYS A 179 -12.00 -0.69 -20.58
CA LYS A 179 -12.09 0.31 -19.48
C LYS A 179 -12.51 -0.35 -18.17
N LEU A 180 -13.51 -1.24 -18.23
CA LEU A 180 -13.95 -1.99 -17.05
C LEU A 180 -12.84 -2.92 -16.54
N ASN A 181 -12.22 -3.67 -17.46
CA ASN A 181 -11.10 -4.56 -17.11
C ASN A 181 -9.95 -3.80 -16.45
N TYR A 182 -9.66 -2.58 -16.90
CA TYR A 182 -8.69 -1.70 -16.27
C TYR A 182 -9.08 -1.32 -14.84
N LEU A 183 -10.34 -0.92 -14.61
CA LEU A 183 -10.82 -0.57 -13.27
C LEU A 183 -10.75 -1.75 -12.31
N ILE A 184 -11.16 -2.93 -12.76
CA ILE A 184 -11.08 -4.18 -11.98
C ILE A 184 -9.62 -4.50 -11.66
N LEU A 185 -8.72 -4.41 -12.63
CA LEU A 185 -7.29 -4.64 -12.41
C LEU A 185 -6.73 -3.70 -11.36
N ILE A 186 -6.97 -2.39 -11.48
CA ILE A 186 -6.48 -1.39 -10.52
C ILE A 186 -7.06 -1.64 -9.12
N TYR A 187 -8.32 -2.03 -9.01
CA TYR A 187 -8.95 -2.38 -7.75
C TYR A 187 -8.23 -3.56 -7.07
N PHE A 188 -8.02 -4.67 -7.78
CA PHE A 188 -7.30 -5.83 -7.24
C PHE A 188 -5.84 -5.53 -6.90
N VAL A 189 -5.15 -4.76 -7.73
CA VAL A 189 -3.78 -4.33 -7.46
C VAL A 189 -3.70 -3.53 -6.15
N ASN A 190 -4.63 -2.61 -5.93
CA ASN A 190 -4.70 -1.86 -4.67
C ASN A 190 -4.90 -2.81 -3.47
N ILE A 191 -5.84 -3.74 -3.56
CA ILE A 191 -6.08 -4.71 -2.48
C ILE A 191 -4.83 -5.51 -2.18
N ILE A 192 -4.14 -6.03 -3.20
CA ILE A 192 -2.90 -6.78 -3.05
C ILE A 192 -1.84 -5.94 -2.34
N ILE A 193 -1.59 -4.72 -2.81
CA ILE A 193 -0.59 -3.83 -2.21
C ILE A 193 -0.91 -3.57 -0.74
N PHE A 194 -2.15 -3.17 -0.43
CA PHE A 194 -2.53 -2.85 0.94
C PHE A 194 -2.55 -4.07 1.86
N SER A 195 -2.82 -5.27 1.33
CA SER A 195 -2.79 -6.50 2.12
C SER A 195 -1.41 -6.86 2.66
N PHE A 196 -0.33 -6.35 2.06
CA PHE A 196 1.03 -6.47 2.62
C PHE A 196 1.23 -5.63 3.88
N PHE A 197 0.46 -4.58 4.08
CA PHE A 197 0.57 -3.68 5.22
C PHE A 197 -0.49 -4.02 6.28
N PHE A 198 -1.34 -3.10 6.64
CA PHE A 198 -2.45 -3.30 7.56
C PHE A 198 -3.68 -2.55 7.02
N ILE A 199 -4.85 -3.05 7.38
CA ILE A 199 -6.11 -2.41 7.04
C ILE A 199 -6.44 -1.43 8.16
N LEU A 200 -6.49 -0.15 7.82
CA LEU A 200 -7.12 0.84 8.69
C LEU A 200 -8.62 0.75 8.45
N PRO A 201 -9.35 0.64 9.53
CA PRO A 201 -10.79 0.64 9.49
C PRO A 201 -11.33 2.03 9.14
#